data_824123ef927676ae5db9527931098621
#
_entry.id   824123ef927676ae5db9527931098621
#
_cell.length_a   1.000
_cell.length_b   1.000
_cell.length_c   1.000
_cell.angle_alpha   90.00
_cell.angle_beta   90.00
_cell.angle_gamma   90.00
#
_symmetry.space_group_name_H-M   'P 1'
#
loop_
_entity.id
_entity.type
_entity.pdbx_description
1 polymer ?
#
loop_
_entity_poly.entity_id
_entity_poly.type
_entity_poly.pdbx_seq_one_letter_code
_entity_poly.pdbx_strand_id
1 'polypeptide(L)'
;MLNKIVGQKVAIVSDKPQTTRTKIMGVVTKDETQLVFIDTPGFHKPHNLLGDSMIKAVKDGMSDVDCAVLVIDACPEFKLDLNNLPPAELALVENVKVKKLNCILVINKIDLLKNKEDLFGIIGAYSKLYDFDAVVPLSAKSGDGVDILLKEINKFAKPSPHFFASDDFTDQPERVMVAEMIREKLLRCLSKEVPHGIAVDIEKFYESDSNDGEPILHVDAVIYCEKNSHKGIIIGKGGEMLKRIGTYARKDIEQFFGIRASVKLWVKVKEDWRNRQSMIHTFGLDNIN
;
A
#
# COMPACT_ATOMS: atom_id res chain seq x y z
N MET A 1 -2.14 1.27 7.67
CA MET A 1 -2.42 0.23 8.68
C MET A 1 -1.28 -0.79 8.72
N LEU A 2 -0.91 -1.46 7.64
CA LEU A 2 0.14 -2.49 7.60
C LEU A 2 1.45 -2.06 8.29
N ASN A 3 2.01 -0.90 7.94
CA ASN A 3 3.23 -0.38 8.59
C ASN A 3 3.12 -0.24 10.12
N LYS A 4 1.92 0.07 10.63
CA LYS A 4 1.68 0.19 12.08
C LYS A 4 1.61 -1.17 12.76
N ILE A 5 1.08 -2.17 12.08
CA ILE A 5 1.01 -3.56 12.53
C ILE A 5 2.40 -4.18 12.57
N VAL A 6 3.15 -4.04 11.47
CA VAL A 6 4.51 -4.62 11.31
C VAL A 6 5.56 -3.87 12.17
N GLY A 7 5.30 -2.60 12.50
CA GLY A 7 6.26 -1.75 13.23
C GLY A 7 7.36 -1.15 12.35
N GLN A 8 7.35 -1.47 11.06
CA GLN A 8 8.32 -0.98 10.08
C GLN A 8 7.62 -0.52 8.79
N LYS A 9 8.35 0.20 7.93
CA LYS A 9 7.84 0.67 6.65
C LYS A 9 7.95 -0.44 5.60
N VAL A 10 6.87 -1.16 5.36
CA VAL A 10 6.75 -2.19 4.30
C VAL A 10 5.89 -1.75 3.12
N ALA A 11 5.01 -0.78 3.33
CA ALA A 11 4.14 -0.21 2.30
C ALA A 11 4.23 1.31 2.29
N ILE A 12 4.06 1.90 1.12
CA ILE A 12 4.01 3.36 0.98
C ILE A 12 2.67 3.92 1.44
N VAL A 13 2.67 5.17 1.87
CA VAL A 13 1.49 5.85 2.40
C VAL A 13 1.23 7.16 1.64
N SER A 14 0.03 7.30 1.10
CA SER A 14 -0.42 8.50 0.42
C SER A 14 -1.94 8.68 0.58
N ASP A 15 -2.40 9.91 0.44
CA ASP A 15 -3.82 10.28 0.32
C ASP A 15 -4.40 10.05 -1.07
N LYS A 16 -3.56 9.63 -2.02
CA LYS A 16 -3.97 9.43 -3.42
C LYS A 16 -4.55 8.03 -3.63
N PRO A 17 -5.59 7.89 -4.47
CA PRO A 17 -6.04 6.57 -4.94
C PRO A 17 -4.91 5.85 -5.69
N GLN A 18 -4.99 4.51 -5.72
CA GLN A 18 -3.98 3.64 -6.35
C GLN A 18 -2.57 3.79 -5.73
N THR A 19 -2.50 4.04 -4.42
CA THR A 19 -1.24 4.03 -3.67
C THR A 19 -0.63 2.64 -3.68
N THR A 20 -1.33 1.61 -3.25
CA THR A 20 -0.94 0.20 -3.40
C THR A 20 -1.34 -0.29 -4.79
N ARG A 21 -0.41 -0.88 -5.54
CA ARG A 21 -0.64 -1.37 -6.91
C ARG A 21 -0.44 -2.87 -7.06
N THR A 22 0.37 -3.45 -6.20
CA THR A 22 0.69 -4.88 -6.16
C THR A 22 0.35 -5.44 -4.79
N LYS A 23 0.29 -6.74 -4.70
CA LYS A 23 0.20 -7.44 -3.42
C LYS A 23 1.49 -7.22 -2.63
N ILE A 24 1.38 -6.84 -1.37
CA ILE A 24 2.50 -6.64 -0.45
C ILE A 24 2.31 -7.55 0.75
N MET A 25 3.31 -8.35 1.09
CA MET A 25 3.28 -9.13 2.33
C MET A 25 3.97 -8.36 3.45
N GLY A 26 3.31 -8.34 4.61
CA GLY A 26 3.89 -7.87 5.86
C GLY A 26 3.86 -8.99 6.88
N VAL A 27 4.97 -9.25 7.52
CA VAL A 27 5.13 -10.35 8.47
C VAL A 27 5.29 -9.82 9.88
N VAL A 28 4.61 -10.43 10.83
CA VAL A 28 4.75 -10.16 12.26
C VAL A 28 4.91 -11.48 12.98
N THR A 29 6.09 -11.70 13.54
CA THR A 29 6.36 -12.87 14.38
C THR A 29 6.40 -12.43 15.84
N LYS A 30 5.53 -13.01 16.66
CA LYS A 30 5.49 -12.79 18.11
C LYS A 30 5.35 -14.12 18.82
N ASP A 31 6.31 -14.42 19.67
CA ASP A 31 6.39 -15.69 20.36
C ASP A 31 6.32 -16.86 19.36
N GLU A 32 5.39 -17.77 19.52
CA GLU A 32 5.19 -18.93 18.63
C GLU A 32 4.21 -18.65 17.48
N THR A 33 3.70 -17.41 17.35
CA THR A 33 2.72 -17.06 16.31
C THR A 33 3.35 -16.17 15.26
N GLN A 34 3.16 -16.54 13.99
CA GLN A 34 3.50 -15.71 12.84
C GLN A 34 2.23 -15.33 12.08
N LEU A 35 1.99 -14.02 11.96
CA LEU A 35 0.89 -13.47 11.17
C LEU A 35 1.45 -12.90 9.86
N VAL A 36 0.95 -13.39 8.74
CA VAL A 36 1.30 -12.89 7.40
C VAL A 36 0.14 -12.09 6.84
N PHE A 37 0.33 -10.80 6.71
CA PHE A 37 -0.66 -9.87 6.16
C PHE A 37 -0.44 -9.70 4.68
N ILE A 38 -1.48 -9.82 3.89
CA ILE A 38 -1.48 -9.55 2.46
C ILE A 38 -2.21 -8.23 2.22
N ASP A 39 -1.46 -7.12 2.07
CA ASP A 39 -2.02 -5.85 1.63
C ASP A 39 -2.30 -5.87 0.13
N THR A 40 -3.50 -5.48 -0.24
CA THR A 40 -3.96 -5.50 -1.63
C THR A 40 -4.29 -4.09 -2.12
N PRO A 41 -4.22 -3.85 -3.44
CA PRO A 41 -4.73 -2.61 -4.00
C PRO A 41 -6.18 -2.34 -3.59
N GLY A 42 -6.54 -1.06 -3.49
CA GLY A 42 -7.93 -0.68 -3.25
C GLY A 42 -8.85 -1.18 -4.38
N PHE A 43 -10.02 -1.69 -4.02
CA PHE A 43 -10.99 -2.19 -5.00
C PHE A 43 -11.72 -1.01 -5.66
N HIS A 44 -11.56 -0.85 -6.97
CA HIS A 44 -12.22 0.20 -7.77
C HIS A 44 -12.43 -0.28 -9.20
N LYS A 45 -13.34 0.36 -9.92
CA LYS A 45 -13.60 0.00 -11.31
C LYS A 45 -12.35 0.25 -12.16
N PRO A 46 -11.83 -0.77 -12.88
CA PRO A 46 -10.66 -0.60 -13.72
C PRO A 46 -10.96 0.26 -14.95
N HIS A 47 -9.99 1.06 -15.37
CA HIS A 47 -10.09 1.91 -16.56
C HIS A 47 -8.99 1.62 -17.58
N ASN A 48 -8.06 0.72 -17.27
CA ASN A 48 -6.92 0.34 -18.11
C ASN A 48 -6.37 -1.02 -17.65
N LEU A 49 -5.45 -1.61 -18.41
CA LEU A 49 -4.85 -2.92 -18.09
C LEU A 49 -4.17 -2.97 -16.73
N LEU A 50 -3.54 -1.87 -16.29
CA LEU A 50 -2.99 -1.80 -14.93
C LEU A 50 -4.10 -1.94 -13.87
N GLY A 51 -5.25 -1.30 -14.08
CA GLY A 51 -6.41 -1.44 -13.20
C GLY A 51 -6.94 -2.88 -13.16
N ASP A 52 -6.94 -3.58 -14.30
CA ASP A 52 -7.32 -4.99 -14.36
C ASP A 52 -6.34 -5.87 -13.57
N SER A 53 -5.02 -5.62 -13.68
CA SER A 53 -4.00 -6.29 -12.88
C SER A 53 -4.19 -6.05 -11.38
N MET A 54 -4.54 -4.83 -10.97
CA MET A 54 -4.84 -4.50 -9.57
C MET A 54 -6.07 -5.27 -9.04
N ILE A 55 -7.14 -5.38 -9.82
CA ILE A 55 -8.34 -6.18 -9.43
C ILE A 55 -7.99 -7.66 -9.32
N LYS A 56 -7.16 -8.17 -10.22
CA LYS A 56 -6.64 -9.55 -10.14
C LYS A 56 -5.87 -9.74 -8.83
N ALA A 57 -4.97 -8.82 -8.47
CA ALA A 57 -4.21 -8.87 -7.22
C ALA A 57 -5.11 -8.95 -5.98
N VAL A 58 -6.24 -8.21 -5.96
CA VAL A 58 -7.22 -8.30 -4.87
C VAL A 58 -7.82 -9.70 -4.80
N LYS A 59 -8.27 -10.25 -5.94
CA LYS A 59 -8.90 -11.59 -5.98
C LYS A 59 -7.92 -12.68 -5.56
N ASP A 60 -6.68 -12.59 -6.03
CA ASP A 60 -5.61 -13.54 -5.69
C ASP A 60 -5.20 -13.42 -4.21
N GLY A 61 -5.15 -12.19 -3.68
CA GLY A 61 -4.88 -11.94 -2.27
C GLY A 61 -5.96 -12.46 -1.30
N MET A 62 -7.19 -12.69 -1.79
CA MET A 62 -8.28 -13.31 -1.02
C MET A 62 -8.32 -14.85 -1.15
N SER A 63 -7.36 -15.47 -1.83
CA SER A 63 -7.24 -16.92 -1.94
C SER A 63 -6.30 -17.43 -0.86
N ASP A 64 -6.64 -18.57 -0.28
CA ASP A 64 -5.82 -19.28 0.70
C ASP A 64 -5.45 -18.46 1.96
N VAL A 65 -6.36 -17.57 2.40
CA VAL A 65 -6.21 -16.82 3.64
C VAL A 65 -7.11 -17.39 4.74
N ASP A 66 -6.65 -17.32 5.98
CA ASP A 66 -7.41 -17.81 7.14
C ASP A 66 -8.50 -16.82 7.57
N CYS A 67 -8.25 -15.51 7.35
CA CYS A 67 -9.16 -14.43 7.70
C CYS A 67 -8.99 -13.24 6.75
N ALA A 68 -10.09 -12.63 6.33
CA ALA A 68 -10.10 -11.36 5.63
C ALA A 68 -10.27 -10.20 6.62
N VAL A 69 -9.61 -9.07 6.35
CA VAL A 69 -9.84 -7.83 7.10
C VAL A 69 -10.39 -6.79 6.12
N LEU A 70 -11.69 -6.52 6.24
CA LEU A 70 -12.34 -5.47 5.46
C LEU A 70 -12.12 -4.13 6.14
N VAL A 71 -11.40 -3.23 5.49
CA VAL A 71 -11.07 -1.91 6.03
C VAL A 71 -11.92 -0.84 5.37
N ILE A 72 -12.68 -0.11 6.17
CA ILE A 72 -13.47 1.05 5.76
C ILE A 72 -13.04 2.28 6.55
N ASP A 73 -13.31 3.47 6.02
CA ASP A 73 -13.02 4.72 6.71
C ASP A 73 -14.25 5.21 7.48
N ALA A 74 -14.05 5.61 8.74
CA ALA A 74 -15.04 6.35 9.52
C ALA A 74 -15.08 7.81 9.04
N CYS A 75 -15.54 8.05 7.79
CA CYS A 75 -15.51 9.38 7.20
C CYS A 75 -16.65 10.25 7.75
N PRO A 76 -16.36 11.38 8.43
CA PRO A 76 -17.40 12.29 8.94
C PRO A 76 -18.18 13.01 7.84
N GLU A 77 -17.64 13.08 6.61
CA GLU A 77 -18.32 13.65 5.45
C GLU A 77 -19.29 12.69 4.78
N PHE A 78 -19.15 11.40 5.07
CA PHE A 78 -20.07 10.38 4.63
C PHE A 78 -21.28 10.42 5.57
N LYS A 79 -22.31 11.18 5.21
CA LYS A 79 -23.65 10.82 5.67
C LYS A 79 -23.93 9.46 5.06
N LEU A 80 -23.63 8.40 5.83
CA LEU A 80 -23.93 7.03 5.46
C LEU A 80 -25.43 6.96 5.21
N ASP A 81 -25.80 7.16 3.97
CA ASP A 81 -27.08 6.66 3.51
C ASP A 81 -26.93 5.15 3.51
N LEU A 82 -27.52 4.52 4.54
CA LEU A 82 -27.51 3.06 4.74
C LEU A 82 -27.99 2.29 3.50
N ASN A 83 -28.68 2.98 2.59
CA ASN A 83 -29.19 2.45 1.33
C ASN A 83 -28.21 2.69 0.15
N ASN A 84 -27.09 3.39 0.37
CA ASN A 84 -26.20 3.80 -0.71
C ASN A 84 -24.70 3.67 -0.33
N LEU A 85 -24.32 2.50 0.18
CA LEU A 85 -22.92 2.19 0.45
C LEU A 85 -22.09 2.17 -0.84
N PRO A 86 -20.79 2.50 -0.77
CA PRO A 86 -19.94 2.51 -1.95
C PRO A 86 -19.97 1.17 -2.71
N PRO A 87 -20.22 1.16 -4.03
CA PRO A 87 -20.29 -0.09 -4.80
C PRO A 87 -19.05 -0.97 -4.68
N ALA A 88 -17.87 -0.37 -4.46
CA ALA A 88 -16.62 -1.09 -4.25
C ALA A 88 -16.64 -1.90 -2.94
N GLU A 89 -17.18 -1.34 -1.87
CA GLU A 89 -17.29 -1.99 -0.57
C GLU A 89 -18.33 -3.11 -0.61
N LEU A 90 -19.48 -2.89 -1.26
CA LEU A 90 -20.49 -3.92 -1.47
C LEU A 90 -19.92 -5.11 -2.26
N ALA A 91 -19.13 -4.86 -3.30
CA ALA A 91 -18.49 -5.91 -4.09
C ALA A 91 -17.45 -6.70 -3.27
N LEU A 92 -16.72 -6.04 -2.35
CA LEU A 92 -15.80 -6.73 -1.43
C LEU A 92 -16.56 -7.62 -0.44
N VAL A 93 -17.64 -7.13 0.16
CA VAL A 93 -18.49 -7.93 1.05
C VAL A 93 -19.04 -9.14 0.32
N GLU A 94 -19.51 -8.96 -0.93
CA GLU A 94 -20.02 -10.09 -1.73
C GLU A 94 -18.93 -11.12 -2.04
N ASN A 95 -17.70 -10.70 -2.34
CA ASN A 95 -16.57 -11.62 -2.52
C ASN A 95 -16.26 -12.42 -1.23
N VAL A 96 -16.32 -11.79 -0.06
CA VAL A 96 -16.15 -12.47 1.23
C VAL A 96 -17.23 -13.52 1.44
N LYS A 97 -18.52 -13.19 1.15
CA LYS A 97 -19.64 -14.13 1.23
C LYS A 97 -19.47 -15.33 0.33
N VAL A 98 -19.18 -15.10 -0.96
CA VAL A 98 -19.01 -16.16 -1.95
C VAL A 98 -17.88 -17.11 -1.57
N LYS A 99 -16.77 -16.58 -1.05
CA LYS A 99 -15.62 -17.37 -0.59
C LYS A 99 -15.81 -17.98 0.81
N LYS A 100 -16.86 -17.60 1.55
CA LYS A 100 -17.13 -18.02 2.93
C LYS A 100 -15.92 -17.78 3.86
N LEU A 101 -15.26 -16.65 3.71
CA LEU A 101 -14.10 -16.31 4.53
C LEU A 101 -14.53 -15.81 5.91
N ASN A 102 -13.78 -16.17 6.94
CA ASN A 102 -13.82 -15.43 8.19
C ASN A 102 -13.46 -13.98 7.89
N CYS A 103 -14.19 -13.01 8.46
CA CYS A 103 -14.00 -11.61 8.11
C CYS A 103 -14.14 -10.69 9.32
N ILE A 104 -13.11 -9.89 9.55
CA ILE A 104 -13.15 -8.81 10.55
C ILE A 104 -13.42 -7.49 9.82
N LEU A 105 -14.42 -6.74 10.28
CA LEU A 105 -14.65 -5.37 9.83
C LEU A 105 -13.78 -4.40 10.64
N VAL A 106 -12.93 -3.65 9.99
CA VAL A 106 -12.15 -2.57 10.58
C VAL A 106 -12.72 -1.23 10.14
N ILE A 107 -13.13 -0.41 11.12
CA ILE A 107 -13.56 0.97 10.88
C ILE A 107 -12.38 1.86 11.26
N ASN A 108 -11.62 2.30 10.23
CA ASN A 108 -10.38 3.07 10.41
C ASN A 108 -10.67 4.59 10.43
N LYS A 109 -9.70 5.36 10.92
CA LYS A 109 -9.72 6.83 11.03
C LYS A 109 -10.73 7.35 12.04
N ILE A 110 -10.97 6.60 13.13
CA ILE A 110 -11.86 7.05 14.21
C ILE A 110 -11.40 8.35 14.88
N ASP A 111 -10.12 8.71 14.71
CA ASP A 111 -9.54 9.99 15.13
C ASP A 111 -10.14 11.20 14.40
N LEU A 112 -10.84 11.00 13.29
CA LEU A 112 -11.55 12.04 12.54
C LEU A 112 -13.02 12.19 12.92
N LEU A 113 -13.59 11.25 13.68
CA LEU A 113 -14.98 11.31 14.15
C LEU A 113 -15.14 12.43 15.19
N LYS A 114 -16.11 13.32 14.95
CA LYS A 114 -16.49 14.36 15.92
C LYS A 114 -17.33 13.79 17.07
N ASN A 115 -18.25 12.89 16.74
CA ASN A 115 -19.13 12.24 17.70
C ASN A 115 -18.90 10.73 17.65
N LYS A 116 -18.69 10.11 18.82
CA LYS A 116 -18.55 8.65 18.91
C LYS A 116 -19.85 7.90 18.55
N GLU A 117 -20.99 8.57 18.67
CA GLU A 117 -22.30 8.02 18.31
C GLU A 117 -22.43 7.70 16.82
N ASP A 118 -21.73 8.44 15.95
CA ASP A 118 -21.71 8.20 14.51
C ASP A 118 -21.17 6.80 14.17
N LEU A 119 -20.31 6.25 15.04
CA LEU A 119 -19.77 4.91 14.91
C LEU A 119 -20.84 3.82 14.96
N PHE A 120 -21.86 3.97 15.83
CA PHE A 120 -22.95 2.98 15.94
C PHE A 120 -23.75 2.89 14.63
N GLY A 121 -23.96 4.03 13.96
CA GLY A 121 -24.60 4.06 12.64
C GLY A 121 -23.83 3.29 11.61
N ILE A 122 -22.50 3.46 11.57
CA ILE A 122 -21.61 2.74 10.65
C ILE A 122 -21.64 1.25 10.93
N ILE A 123 -21.45 0.85 12.19
CA ILE A 123 -21.50 -0.55 12.61
C ILE A 123 -22.83 -1.19 12.20
N GLY A 124 -23.97 -0.53 12.52
CA GLY A 124 -25.29 -1.04 12.18
C GLY A 124 -25.55 -1.20 10.69
N ALA A 125 -24.94 -0.34 9.84
CA ALA A 125 -25.04 -0.44 8.39
C ALA A 125 -24.36 -1.70 7.86
N TYR A 126 -23.10 -1.90 8.24
CA TYR A 126 -22.29 -3.02 7.73
C TYR A 126 -22.70 -4.36 8.31
N SER A 127 -23.13 -4.42 9.59
CA SER A 127 -23.64 -5.64 10.21
C SER A 127 -24.91 -6.18 9.57
N LYS A 128 -25.66 -5.36 8.83
CA LYS A 128 -26.80 -5.83 8.02
C LYS A 128 -26.35 -6.52 6.72
N LEU A 129 -25.14 -6.24 6.25
CA LEU A 129 -24.63 -6.81 5.01
C LEU A 129 -24.01 -8.19 5.22
N TYR A 130 -23.31 -8.38 6.33
CA TYR A 130 -22.55 -9.59 6.63
C TYR A 130 -22.42 -9.77 8.13
N ASP A 131 -22.42 -11.03 8.58
CA ASP A 131 -22.14 -11.40 9.96
C ASP A 131 -20.63 -11.49 10.16
N PHE A 132 -20.02 -10.35 10.48
CA PHE A 132 -18.57 -10.26 10.70
C PHE A 132 -18.17 -10.94 12.00
N ASP A 133 -17.08 -11.71 11.99
CA ASP A 133 -16.53 -12.36 13.18
C ASP A 133 -16.16 -11.36 14.29
N ALA A 134 -15.74 -10.15 13.90
CA ALA A 134 -15.55 -9.03 14.80
C ALA A 134 -15.68 -7.69 14.07
N VAL A 135 -16.00 -6.63 14.82
CA VAL A 135 -15.98 -5.24 14.34
C VAL A 135 -15.01 -4.45 15.20
N VAL A 136 -13.94 -3.92 14.60
CA VAL A 136 -12.85 -3.25 15.31
C VAL A 136 -12.71 -1.81 14.83
N PRO A 137 -13.22 -0.84 15.60
CA PRO A 137 -12.90 0.58 15.36
C PRO A 137 -11.45 0.86 15.76
N LEU A 138 -10.71 1.54 14.88
CA LEU A 138 -9.31 1.89 15.15
C LEU A 138 -8.86 3.17 14.43
N SER A 139 -7.73 3.71 14.85
CA SER A 139 -6.96 4.70 14.12
C SER A 139 -5.57 4.15 13.78
N ALA A 140 -5.37 3.78 12.54
CA ALA A 140 -4.04 3.34 12.07
C ALA A 140 -2.98 4.45 12.19
N LYS A 141 -3.39 5.71 12.26
CA LYS A 141 -2.49 6.87 12.43
C LYS A 141 -1.94 6.95 13.85
N SER A 142 -2.78 6.90 14.86
CA SER A 142 -2.36 6.94 16.28
C SER A 142 -1.88 5.57 16.76
N GLY A 143 -2.43 4.49 16.24
CA GLY A 143 -2.24 3.12 16.71
C GLY A 143 -3.35 2.64 17.64
N ASP A 144 -4.32 3.50 17.95
CA ASP A 144 -5.45 3.16 18.80
C ASP A 144 -6.29 2.03 18.17
N GLY A 145 -6.57 0.97 18.94
CA GLY A 145 -7.33 -0.22 18.52
C GLY A 145 -6.56 -1.24 17.67
N VAL A 146 -5.28 -0.99 17.33
CA VAL A 146 -4.48 -1.95 16.52
C VAL A 146 -4.17 -3.22 17.30
N ASP A 147 -3.95 -3.12 18.61
CA ASP A 147 -3.75 -4.26 19.50
C ASP A 147 -5.01 -5.12 19.62
N ILE A 148 -6.20 -4.52 19.60
CA ILE A 148 -7.49 -5.22 19.58
C ILE A 148 -7.63 -6.00 18.27
N LEU A 149 -7.32 -5.35 17.12
CA LEU A 149 -7.35 -6.02 15.82
C LEU A 149 -6.41 -7.24 15.79
N LEU A 150 -5.19 -7.11 16.29
CA LEU A 150 -4.24 -8.23 16.34
C LEU A 150 -4.74 -9.38 17.22
N LYS A 151 -5.40 -9.09 18.36
CA LYS A 151 -6.04 -10.12 19.22
C LYS A 151 -7.16 -10.85 18.49
N GLU A 152 -8.00 -10.13 17.74
CA GLU A 152 -9.09 -10.73 16.97
C GLU A 152 -8.54 -11.60 15.82
N ILE A 153 -7.55 -11.13 15.08
CA ILE A 153 -6.92 -11.90 14.00
C ILE A 153 -6.25 -13.18 14.55
N ASN A 154 -5.60 -13.09 15.71
CA ASN A 154 -4.91 -14.23 16.31
C ASN A 154 -5.82 -15.42 16.63
N LYS A 155 -7.14 -15.21 16.76
CA LYS A 155 -8.12 -16.30 16.96
C LYS A 155 -8.21 -17.25 15.76
N PHE A 156 -7.78 -16.80 14.59
CA PHE A 156 -7.78 -17.58 13.33
C PHE A 156 -6.44 -18.24 13.03
N ALA A 157 -5.42 -18.05 13.90
CA ALA A 157 -4.13 -18.70 13.74
C ALA A 157 -4.28 -20.23 13.84
N LYS A 158 -3.58 -20.94 12.95
CA LYS A 158 -3.59 -22.40 12.85
C LYS A 158 -2.20 -22.97 13.13
N PRO A 159 -2.10 -24.15 13.75
CA PRO A 159 -0.81 -24.82 13.90
C PRO A 159 -0.19 -25.08 12.52
N SER A 160 0.96 -24.48 12.27
CA SER A 160 1.77 -24.71 11.07
C SER A 160 3.22 -24.27 11.34
N PRO A 161 4.22 -24.74 10.57
CA PRO A 161 5.54 -24.11 10.57
C PRO A 161 5.45 -22.63 10.17
N HIS A 162 6.37 -21.80 10.67
CA HIS A 162 6.50 -20.42 10.20
C HIS A 162 6.92 -20.40 8.71
N PHE A 163 6.33 -19.51 7.94
CA PHE A 163 6.63 -19.34 6.51
C PHE A 163 7.86 -18.47 6.26
N PHE A 164 8.20 -17.60 7.22
CA PHE A 164 9.29 -16.64 7.15
C PHE A 164 10.21 -16.76 8.35
N ALA A 165 11.46 -16.29 8.23
CA ALA A 165 12.35 -16.16 9.38
C ALA A 165 11.75 -15.20 10.42
N SER A 166 12.17 -15.34 11.67
CA SER A 166 11.57 -14.58 12.79
C SER A 166 11.82 -13.07 12.72
N ASP A 167 12.86 -12.66 12.01
CA ASP A 167 13.30 -11.29 11.77
C ASP A 167 12.83 -10.72 10.42
N ASP A 168 12.25 -11.55 9.57
CA ASP A 168 11.62 -11.09 8.33
C ASP A 168 10.36 -10.26 8.63
N PHE A 169 10.20 -9.14 7.95
CA PHE A 169 9.03 -8.27 8.07
C PHE A 169 8.27 -8.07 6.75
N THR A 170 8.83 -8.52 5.61
CA THR A 170 8.21 -8.46 4.28
C THR A 170 8.92 -9.41 3.32
N ASP A 171 8.21 -9.82 2.26
CA ASP A 171 8.76 -10.56 1.12
C ASP A 171 9.31 -9.65 0.01
N GLN A 172 9.18 -8.31 0.17
CA GLN A 172 9.51 -7.37 -0.89
C GLN A 172 11.03 -7.23 -1.04
N PRO A 173 11.60 -7.40 -2.26
CA PRO A 173 12.99 -7.07 -2.50
C PRO A 173 13.29 -5.60 -2.20
N GLU A 174 14.43 -5.31 -1.59
CA GLU A 174 14.86 -3.95 -1.23
C GLU A 174 14.77 -2.96 -2.41
N ARG A 175 15.13 -3.42 -3.61
CA ARG A 175 15.04 -2.65 -4.85
C ARG A 175 13.59 -2.18 -5.14
N VAL A 176 12.60 -3.04 -4.90
CA VAL A 176 11.18 -2.71 -5.06
C VAL A 176 10.74 -1.72 -4.00
N MET A 177 11.18 -1.92 -2.74
CA MET A 177 10.88 -0.99 -1.66
C MET A 177 11.42 0.42 -1.94
N VAL A 178 12.64 0.53 -2.46
CA VAL A 178 13.25 1.81 -2.85
C VAL A 178 12.49 2.47 -4.00
N ALA A 179 12.07 1.71 -5.02
CA ALA A 179 11.21 2.23 -6.09
C ALA A 179 9.90 2.79 -5.55
N GLU A 180 9.26 2.07 -4.63
CA GLU A 180 8.03 2.50 -3.98
C GLU A 180 8.25 3.73 -3.08
N MET A 181 9.36 3.83 -2.34
CA MET A 181 9.70 5.03 -1.56
C MET A 181 9.81 6.27 -2.45
N ILE A 182 10.45 6.15 -3.63
CA ILE A 182 10.52 7.24 -4.61
C ILE A 182 9.11 7.55 -5.14
N ARG A 183 8.30 6.53 -5.46
CA ARG A 183 6.92 6.70 -5.93
C ARG A 183 6.04 7.38 -4.89
N GLU A 184 6.21 7.10 -3.61
CA GLU A 184 5.51 7.80 -2.53
C GLU A 184 5.76 9.30 -2.56
N LYS A 185 7.03 9.73 -2.78
CA LYS A 185 7.34 11.16 -2.84
C LYS A 185 6.73 11.82 -4.08
N LEU A 186 6.69 11.10 -5.21
CA LEU A 186 5.98 11.56 -6.41
C LEU A 186 4.47 11.72 -6.13
N LEU A 187 3.83 10.75 -5.48
CA LEU A 187 2.43 10.83 -5.10
C LEU A 187 2.14 12.04 -4.19
N ARG A 188 3.02 12.31 -3.22
CA ARG A 188 2.85 13.41 -2.26
C ARG A 188 3.18 14.78 -2.86
N CYS A 189 4.15 14.87 -3.77
CA CYS A 189 4.60 16.14 -4.34
C CYS A 189 3.81 16.59 -5.57
N LEU A 190 3.15 15.66 -6.27
CA LEU A 190 2.42 15.92 -7.50
C LEU A 190 0.90 15.89 -7.26
N SER A 191 0.14 16.50 -8.16
CA SER A 191 -1.31 16.61 -8.06
C SER A 191 -2.01 16.27 -9.37
N LYS A 192 -3.33 16.24 -9.34
CA LYS A 192 -4.22 15.92 -10.47
C LYS A 192 -3.92 14.53 -11.03
N GLU A 193 -3.84 14.39 -12.37
CA GLU A 193 -3.67 13.12 -13.07
C GLU A 193 -2.22 12.61 -13.11
N VAL A 194 -1.23 13.48 -12.87
CA VAL A 194 0.19 13.12 -13.04
C VAL A 194 0.60 11.95 -12.16
N PRO A 195 0.23 11.89 -10.86
CA PRO A 195 0.63 10.79 -9.97
C PRO A 195 0.14 9.40 -10.43
N HIS A 196 -1.02 9.35 -11.09
CA HIS A 196 -1.62 8.07 -11.50
C HIS A 196 -0.93 7.42 -12.70
N GLY A 197 -0.28 8.23 -13.55
CA GLY A 197 0.44 7.78 -14.75
C GLY A 197 1.94 7.59 -14.56
N ILE A 198 2.42 7.39 -13.32
CA ILE A 198 3.85 7.26 -13.01
C ILE A 198 4.20 5.81 -12.69
N ALA A 199 5.36 5.35 -13.19
CA ALA A 199 6.06 4.17 -12.70
C ALA A 199 7.51 4.56 -12.35
N VAL A 200 8.12 3.81 -11.43
CA VAL A 200 9.53 4.00 -11.05
C VAL A 200 10.26 2.68 -11.26
N ASP A 201 11.36 2.73 -11.96
CA ASP A 201 12.25 1.59 -12.19
C ASP A 201 13.65 1.94 -11.67
N ILE A 202 14.27 0.99 -10.98
CA ILE A 202 15.62 1.16 -10.46
C ILE A 202 16.60 0.58 -11.46
N GLU A 203 17.43 1.41 -12.07
CA GLU A 203 18.46 0.96 -13.04
C GLU A 203 19.71 0.46 -12.32
N LYS A 204 20.12 1.14 -11.20
CA LYS A 204 21.26 0.72 -10.38
C LYS A 204 20.89 0.70 -8.91
N PHE A 205 21.35 -0.33 -8.22
CA PHE A 205 21.18 -0.53 -6.79
C PHE A 205 22.36 -1.34 -6.26
N TYR A 206 23.31 -0.68 -5.59
CA TYR A 206 24.50 -1.32 -5.04
C TYR A 206 25.13 -0.47 -3.93
N GLU A 207 25.87 -1.11 -3.06
CA GLU A 207 26.65 -0.47 -2.02
C GLU A 207 28.13 -0.33 -2.43
N SER A 208 28.77 0.71 -1.97
CA SER A 208 30.21 0.89 -2.05
C SER A 208 30.70 1.69 -0.83
N ASP A 209 32.00 1.64 -0.57
CA ASP A 209 32.61 2.51 0.42
C ASP A 209 32.77 3.92 -0.15
N SER A 210 32.47 4.92 0.65
CA SER A 210 32.78 6.32 0.36
C SER A 210 34.27 6.60 0.61
N ASN A 211 34.74 7.79 0.26
CA ASN A 211 36.13 8.19 0.44
C ASN A 211 36.57 8.17 1.94
N ASP A 212 35.62 8.24 2.85
CA ASP A 212 35.82 8.21 4.31
C ASP A 212 35.73 6.78 4.85
N GLY A 213 35.54 5.76 4.01
CA GLY A 213 35.39 4.35 4.41
C GLY A 213 33.98 3.98 4.93
N GLU A 214 33.02 4.92 4.92
CA GLU A 214 31.66 4.66 5.33
C GLU A 214 30.81 4.09 4.18
N PRO A 215 29.90 3.13 4.45
CA PRO A 215 29.06 2.55 3.40
C PRO A 215 28.10 3.60 2.82
N ILE A 216 27.91 3.56 1.50
CA ILE A 216 26.97 4.40 0.77
C ILE A 216 26.18 3.57 -0.24
N LEU A 217 24.85 3.68 -0.17
CA LEU A 217 23.94 3.05 -1.11
C LEU A 217 23.75 3.93 -2.35
N HIS A 218 24.05 3.37 -3.52
CA HIS A 218 23.85 4.02 -4.81
C HIS A 218 22.53 3.59 -5.44
N VAL A 219 21.66 4.58 -5.71
CA VAL A 219 20.35 4.36 -6.32
C VAL A 219 20.23 5.25 -7.57
N ASP A 220 20.21 4.60 -8.74
CA ASP A 220 19.89 5.26 -10.00
C ASP A 220 18.48 4.82 -10.43
N ALA A 221 17.53 5.75 -10.52
CA ALA A 221 16.14 5.45 -10.80
C ALA A 221 15.57 6.27 -11.97
N VAL A 222 14.73 5.62 -12.77
CA VAL A 222 13.99 6.25 -13.86
C VAL A 222 12.52 6.36 -13.50
N ILE A 223 12.00 7.57 -13.57
CA ILE A 223 10.59 7.89 -13.40
C ILE A 223 9.97 7.92 -14.80
N TYR A 224 9.07 6.98 -15.06
CA TYR A 224 8.29 6.95 -16.29
C TYR A 224 6.97 7.70 -16.12
N CYS A 225 6.59 8.48 -17.14
CA CYS A 225 5.30 9.18 -17.22
C CYS A 225 4.72 9.07 -18.62
N GLU A 226 3.41 9.32 -18.77
CA GLU A 226 2.73 9.07 -20.04
C GLU A 226 2.87 10.20 -21.07
N LYS A 227 3.12 11.45 -20.64
CA LYS A 227 3.09 12.63 -21.54
C LYS A 227 4.28 13.55 -21.28
N ASN A 228 4.71 14.28 -22.31
CA ASN A 228 5.74 15.31 -22.17
C ASN A 228 5.35 16.43 -21.20
N SER A 229 4.06 16.80 -21.14
CA SER A 229 3.55 17.76 -20.15
C SER A 229 3.75 17.24 -18.72
N HIS A 230 3.52 15.94 -18.47
CA HIS A 230 3.78 15.32 -17.18
C HIS A 230 5.27 15.35 -16.82
N LYS A 231 6.15 15.06 -17.79
CA LYS A 231 7.62 15.16 -17.61
C LYS A 231 8.01 16.55 -17.14
N GLY A 232 7.48 17.60 -17.79
CA GLY A 232 7.73 18.99 -17.39
C GLY A 232 7.30 19.29 -15.94
N ILE A 233 6.15 18.78 -15.53
CA ILE A 233 5.61 18.94 -14.15
C ILE A 233 6.50 18.21 -13.13
N ILE A 234 6.94 16.98 -13.45
CA ILE A 234 7.80 16.16 -12.57
C ILE A 234 9.18 16.80 -12.38
N ILE A 235 9.75 17.37 -13.44
CA ILE A 235 11.04 18.07 -13.38
C ILE A 235 10.86 19.39 -12.63
N GLY A 236 9.82 20.15 -12.97
CA GLY A 236 9.57 21.48 -12.44
C GLY A 236 10.51 22.56 -13.03
N LYS A 237 10.26 23.82 -12.67
CA LYS A 237 11.07 24.96 -13.13
C LYS A 237 12.51 24.78 -12.62
N GLY A 238 13.47 24.79 -13.54
CA GLY A 238 14.89 24.62 -13.20
C GLY A 238 15.25 23.29 -12.51
N GLY A 239 14.37 22.26 -12.54
CA GLY A 239 14.60 20.96 -11.88
C GLY A 239 14.23 20.94 -10.39
N GLU A 240 13.63 21.99 -9.85
CA GLU A 240 13.35 22.13 -8.41
C GLU A 240 12.44 21.02 -7.88
N MET A 241 11.39 20.62 -8.62
CA MET A 241 10.47 19.57 -8.17
C MET A 241 11.18 18.23 -8.10
N LEU A 242 11.94 17.87 -9.14
CA LEU A 242 12.69 16.61 -9.15
C LEU A 242 13.75 16.56 -8.04
N LYS A 243 14.45 17.67 -7.79
CA LYS A 243 15.40 17.81 -6.68
C LYS A 243 14.72 17.62 -5.33
N ARG A 244 13.52 18.21 -5.12
CA ARG A 244 12.73 18.05 -3.89
C ARG A 244 12.32 16.59 -3.67
N ILE A 245 11.82 15.93 -4.72
CA ILE A 245 11.44 14.52 -4.69
C ILE A 245 12.65 13.66 -4.31
N GLY A 246 13.79 13.85 -4.99
CA GLY A 246 15.03 13.13 -4.69
C GLY A 246 15.53 13.34 -3.27
N THR A 247 15.46 14.56 -2.76
CA THR A 247 15.85 14.87 -1.37
C THR A 247 14.97 14.14 -0.35
N TYR A 248 13.66 14.11 -0.55
CA TYR A 248 12.75 13.40 0.35
C TYR A 248 12.91 11.88 0.24
N ALA A 249 13.06 11.36 -0.97
CA ALA A 249 13.29 9.94 -1.19
C ALA A 249 14.60 9.48 -0.52
N ARG A 250 15.70 10.24 -0.71
CA ARG A 250 16.99 9.95 -0.08
C ARG A 250 16.88 9.85 1.44
N LYS A 251 16.21 10.80 2.09
CA LYS A 251 16.03 10.77 3.55
C LYS A 251 15.31 9.50 4.04
N ASP A 252 14.25 9.10 3.35
CA ASP A 252 13.52 7.88 3.73
C ASP A 252 14.37 6.63 3.49
N ILE A 253 15.13 6.59 2.40
CA ILE A 253 16.04 5.48 2.06
C ILE A 253 17.16 5.40 3.11
N GLU A 254 17.81 6.49 3.44
CA GLU A 254 18.85 6.57 4.49
C GLU A 254 18.30 6.11 5.86
N GLN A 255 17.08 6.53 6.20
CA GLN A 255 16.43 6.09 7.43
C GLN A 255 16.11 4.59 7.44
N PHE A 256 15.73 4.03 6.30
CA PHE A 256 15.35 2.63 6.18
C PHE A 256 16.57 1.69 6.23
N PHE A 257 17.64 2.04 5.52
CA PHE A 257 18.86 1.21 5.45
C PHE A 257 19.88 1.53 6.57
N GLY A 258 19.73 2.66 7.25
CA GLY A 258 20.68 3.07 8.29
C GLY A 258 22.05 3.55 7.77
N ILE A 259 22.21 3.70 6.44
CA ILE A 259 23.41 4.14 5.76
C ILE A 259 23.15 5.34 4.86
N ARG A 260 24.20 6.09 4.49
CA ARG A 260 24.08 7.20 3.53
C ARG A 260 23.62 6.69 2.16
N ALA A 261 22.89 7.52 1.41
CA ALA A 261 22.44 7.17 0.06
C ALA A 261 22.73 8.27 -0.96
N SER A 262 23.16 7.84 -2.15
CA SER A 262 23.27 8.67 -3.35
C SER A 262 22.13 8.33 -4.30
N VAL A 263 21.17 9.24 -4.44
CA VAL A 263 19.97 9.01 -5.26
C VAL A 263 20.01 9.90 -6.49
N LYS A 264 19.99 9.29 -7.68
CA LYS A 264 19.90 9.98 -8.97
C LYS A 264 18.61 9.62 -9.67
N LEU A 265 17.88 10.63 -10.16
CA LEU A 265 16.56 10.48 -10.75
C LEU A 265 16.55 11.02 -12.19
N TRP A 266 16.00 10.23 -13.09
CA TRP A 266 15.72 10.64 -14.48
C TRP A 266 14.24 10.53 -14.78
N VAL A 267 13.75 11.32 -15.75
CA VAL A 267 12.34 11.27 -16.17
C VAL A 267 12.28 10.93 -17.66
N LYS A 268 11.63 9.83 -17.98
CA LYS A 268 11.40 9.36 -19.36
C LYS A 268 9.88 9.32 -19.66
N VAL A 269 9.52 9.60 -20.90
CA VAL A 269 8.13 9.46 -21.37
C VAL A 269 7.93 8.08 -21.99
N LYS A 270 6.88 7.40 -21.57
CA LYS A 270 6.37 6.14 -22.15
C LYS A 270 4.88 6.27 -22.33
N GLU A 271 4.46 6.68 -23.51
CA GLU A 271 3.05 6.91 -23.83
C GLU A 271 2.23 5.65 -23.62
N ASP A 272 1.08 5.81 -22.98
CA ASP A 272 0.09 4.75 -22.76
C ASP A 272 0.65 3.46 -22.14
N TRP A 273 1.66 3.58 -21.28
CA TRP A 273 2.32 2.41 -20.66
C TRP A 273 1.35 1.57 -19.81
N ARG A 274 0.32 2.19 -19.21
CA ARG A 274 -0.70 1.50 -18.40
C ARG A 274 -1.59 0.54 -19.19
N ASN A 275 -1.58 0.65 -20.51
CA ASN A 275 -2.29 -0.24 -21.45
C ASN A 275 -1.34 -1.16 -22.21
N ARG A 276 -0.06 -1.28 -21.81
CA ARG A 276 0.93 -2.17 -22.42
C ARG A 276 1.35 -3.26 -21.45
N GLN A 277 0.92 -4.48 -21.71
CA GLN A 277 1.21 -5.63 -20.83
C GLN A 277 2.72 -5.81 -20.59
N SER A 278 3.55 -5.62 -21.64
CA SER A 278 5.01 -5.71 -21.51
C SER A 278 5.60 -4.68 -20.54
N MET A 279 5.05 -3.47 -20.50
CA MET A 279 5.51 -2.43 -19.56
C MET A 279 5.02 -2.71 -18.14
N ILE A 280 3.79 -3.19 -17.98
CA ILE A 280 3.24 -3.60 -16.69
C ILE A 280 4.10 -4.71 -16.09
N HIS A 281 4.49 -5.69 -16.91
CA HIS A 281 5.41 -6.78 -16.52
C HIS A 281 6.81 -6.23 -16.15
N THR A 282 7.40 -5.39 -17.01
CA THR A 282 8.72 -4.77 -16.75
C THR A 282 8.77 -4.03 -15.42
N PHE A 283 7.67 -3.38 -15.01
CA PHE A 283 7.57 -2.68 -13.73
C PHE A 283 7.13 -3.57 -12.56
N GLY A 284 6.98 -4.88 -12.76
CA GLY A 284 6.54 -5.82 -11.72
C GLY A 284 5.11 -5.57 -11.22
N LEU A 285 4.23 -5.05 -12.09
CA LEU A 285 2.88 -4.62 -11.73
C LEU A 285 1.78 -5.61 -12.20
N ASP A 286 2.14 -6.78 -12.70
CA ASP A 286 1.21 -7.80 -13.20
C ASP A 286 0.95 -8.94 -12.20
N ASN A 287 1.60 -8.90 -11.03
CA ASN A 287 1.47 -9.93 -9.98
C ASN A 287 1.71 -11.37 -10.50
N ILE A 288 2.49 -11.51 -11.55
CA ILE A 288 2.97 -12.81 -12.04
C ILE A 288 4.33 -13.04 -11.36
N ASN A 289 4.28 -13.77 -10.26
CA ASN A 289 5.46 -14.40 -9.66
C ASN A 289 5.34 -15.90 -9.86
#